data_ff99603f682b7ce33fbe749daaabcd58
#
_entry.id   ff99603f682b7ce33fbe749daaabcd58
#
_cell.length_a   1.000
_cell.length_b   1.000
_cell.length_c   1.000
_cell.angle_alpha   90.00
_cell.angle_beta   90.00
_cell.angle_gamma   90.00
#
_symmetry.space_group_name_H-M   'P 1'
#
loop_
_entity.id
_entity.type
_entity.pdbx_description
1 polymer ?
#
loop_
_entity_poly.entity_id
_entity_poly.type
_entity_poly.pdbx_seq_one_letter_code
_entity_poly.pdbx_strand_id
1 'polypeptide(L)'
;MTPHRDSRAHLHVGGPRVLRLTLIGLGLIFAALIEAPVLAVEFHPIRPDAESTSVTLTGHDLTIEEVVAVARHGAHVRYSPEAIERAVAGGELRAEAAAENVAVYGVNRGAGAQREVHVSRSEATQLDRARSGAREGVLPEIADEDLIRAFLVIRANSVPFEAANPEFMQLLVELLNRRVTPVMYSRGTLGEGDLFVTSNFLATMVGRGDAWYRGVRMSAAEALKRAGLKPLSTEIGGGTSNAYADALAALLVADGKEALEWCDLIHAMDKLGMNSSVTPLASRAQEKRPFKWVAWDAARVLDMLKGSYLFEDDPKRILQDPESLRASHIRGGSAWQAWAALRDNVLVQINSGEQNPVILLDASPSDSWELATPQFMKYYVKGGPASHGRHGYIISTANWDPYPMTNAIEAYTIAMANLDAAVAQRIERFSDRGPTAFFTGIYPKDVLTPEQLRRSPAMLEPYFAFMDVWAEIQNDAHAVAAEGNATDFGVADLEALSRLKATRGRQVVDLTLQLLAYDLLTATYWLDVRKAQDPGRQFAAGPTAAWSALRKKIPWQQDPDARPDIPYGAVAYGFLKETPATAFYSGGPSMPQTDGQSIASQSGAQH
;
A
#
# COMPACT_ATOMS: atom_id res chain seq x y z
N MET A 1 39.04 7.75 56.48
CA MET A 1 38.51 7.59 57.85
C MET A 1 37.50 6.45 57.81
N THR A 2 37.95 5.30 58.24
CA THR A 2 37.23 4.09 58.68
C THR A 2 36.64 4.34 60.08
N PRO A 3 35.85 3.46 60.76
CA PRO A 3 35.53 2.05 60.45
C PRO A 3 34.14 1.53 60.91
N HIS A 4 33.90 0.24 60.56
CA HIS A 4 33.32 -0.87 61.37
C HIS A 4 31.85 -0.86 61.88
N ARG A 5 31.09 -1.89 61.61
CA ARG A 5 30.94 -3.08 62.43
C ARG A 5 30.08 -4.20 61.84
N ASP A 6 30.67 -5.39 61.94
CA ASP A 6 30.03 -6.72 61.85
C ASP A 6 28.89 -6.91 62.87
N SER A 7 27.94 -7.80 62.54
CA SER A 7 27.40 -8.76 63.49
C SER A 7 26.87 -10.01 62.81
N ARG A 8 27.61 -11.10 62.98
CA ARG A 8 27.15 -12.49 62.76
C ARG A 8 26.23 -12.89 63.91
N ALA A 9 25.19 -13.66 63.57
CA ALA A 9 24.55 -14.54 64.53
C ALA A 9 24.32 -15.93 63.93
N HIS A 10 25.00 -16.91 64.46
CA HIS A 10 24.76 -18.34 64.25
C HIS A 10 23.52 -18.78 65.00
N LEU A 11 22.78 -19.78 64.49
CA LEU A 11 22.11 -20.82 65.30
C LEU A 11 21.63 -21.97 64.37
N HIS A 12 22.26 -22.99 64.49
CA HIS A 12 22.01 -24.36 64.95
C HIS A 12 21.16 -25.30 64.16
N VAL A 13 21.81 -26.38 63.87
CA VAL A 13 21.47 -27.66 63.21
C VAL A 13 20.41 -28.42 64.02
N GLY A 14 19.47 -29.05 63.25
CA GLY A 14 18.61 -30.12 63.73
C GLY A 14 18.25 -31.04 62.53
N GLY A 15 18.80 -32.25 62.58
CA GLY A 15 18.75 -33.26 61.56
C GLY A 15 17.43 -34.11 61.54
N PRO A 16 17.38 -35.19 60.80
CA PRO A 16 16.29 -35.52 59.92
C PRO A 16 15.28 -36.52 60.50
N ARG A 17 14.01 -36.45 60.03
CA ARG A 17 13.07 -37.58 60.08
C ARG A 17 12.55 -37.91 58.72
N VAL A 18 12.93 -39.07 58.28
CA VAL A 18 12.46 -39.81 57.11
C VAL A 18 10.93 -40.00 57.20
N LEU A 19 10.24 -39.57 56.12
CA LEU A 19 8.93 -40.11 55.81
C LEU A 19 8.93 -40.49 54.32
N ARG A 20 9.14 -41.78 54.05
CA ARG A 20 8.83 -42.41 52.77
C ARG A 20 7.32 -42.51 52.68
N LEU A 21 6.73 -41.81 51.71
CA LEU A 21 5.37 -42.10 51.24
C LEU A 21 5.33 -41.88 49.72
N THR A 22 5.29 -43.02 49.04
CA THR A 22 4.61 -43.34 47.77
C THR A 22 4.51 -42.22 46.73
N LEU A 23 5.47 -42.19 45.84
CA LEU A 23 5.44 -41.56 44.52
C LEU A 23 5.08 -42.61 43.48
N ILE A 24 3.80 -42.98 43.42
CA ILE A 24 3.19 -43.71 42.28
C ILE A 24 1.81 -43.10 42.10
N GLY A 25 1.64 -42.20 41.15
CA GLY A 25 0.30 -41.70 40.83
C GLY A 25 0.20 -40.30 40.24
N LEU A 26 1.27 -39.66 39.80
CA LEU A 26 1.20 -38.32 39.19
C LEU A 26 2.06 -38.16 37.89
N GLY A 27 2.29 -39.25 37.19
CA GLY A 27 3.09 -39.31 35.99
C GLY A 27 2.30 -39.32 34.65
N LEU A 28 0.99 -39.07 34.65
CA LEU A 28 0.15 -39.25 33.44
C LEU A 28 -0.82 -38.09 33.15
N ILE A 29 -0.66 -36.90 33.74
CA ILE A 29 -1.56 -35.75 33.49
C ILE A 29 -0.75 -34.48 33.07
N PHE A 30 0.48 -34.60 32.59
CA PHE A 30 1.22 -33.45 32.10
C PHE A 30 1.81 -33.65 30.68
N ALA A 31 1.08 -34.39 29.85
CA ALA A 31 1.30 -34.40 28.41
C ALA A 31 0.03 -33.96 27.65
N ALA A 32 -0.79 -33.12 28.24
CA ALA A 32 -1.63 -32.23 27.46
C ALA A 32 -0.69 -31.14 26.96
N LEU A 33 -0.19 -31.32 25.76
CA LEU A 33 0.35 -30.27 24.93
C LEU A 33 -0.55 -29.05 25.08
N ILE A 34 -0.11 -28.06 25.85
CA ILE A 34 -0.52 -26.69 25.62
C ILE A 34 0.13 -26.35 24.28
N GLU A 35 -0.53 -26.77 23.18
CA GLU A 35 -0.47 -25.98 21.97
C GLU A 35 -1.00 -24.62 22.40
N ALA A 36 -0.10 -23.71 22.74
CA ALA A 36 -0.44 -22.30 22.80
C ALA A 36 -1.16 -22.05 21.47
N PRO A 37 -2.40 -21.52 21.46
CA PRO A 37 -3.03 -21.19 20.22
C PRO A 37 -2.06 -20.19 19.55
N VAL A 38 -1.36 -20.61 18.52
CA VAL A 38 -0.84 -19.69 17.55
C VAL A 38 -2.07 -18.89 17.19
N LEU A 39 -2.12 -17.63 17.56
CA LEU A 39 -3.21 -16.73 17.19
C LEU A 39 -3.26 -16.80 15.66
N ALA A 40 -4.11 -17.69 15.16
CA ALA A 40 -4.31 -17.88 13.75
C ALA A 40 -4.83 -16.53 13.25
N VAL A 41 -4.06 -15.88 12.39
CA VAL A 41 -4.47 -14.65 11.73
C VAL A 41 -5.76 -14.98 10.99
N GLU A 42 -6.78 -14.16 11.17
CA GLU A 42 -7.98 -14.24 10.36
C GLU A 42 -7.59 -13.83 8.92
N PHE A 43 -7.56 -14.81 8.04
CA PHE A 43 -7.18 -14.59 6.64
C PHE A 43 -8.34 -14.00 5.85
N HIS A 44 -8.09 -12.97 5.09
CA HIS A 44 -9.05 -12.24 4.27
C HIS A 44 -8.91 -12.64 2.79
N PRO A 45 -9.61 -13.69 2.32
CA PRO A 45 -9.51 -14.14 0.93
C PRO A 45 -10.19 -13.15 -0.01
N ILE A 46 -9.63 -13.00 -1.22
CA ILE A 46 -10.28 -12.24 -2.29
C ILE A 46 -11.55 -12.94 -2.78
N ARG A 47 -12.44 -12.15 -3.39
CA ARG A 47 -13.62 -12.63 -4.11
C ARG A 47 -13.42 -12.35 -5.61
N PRO A 48 -12.93 -13.34 -6.38
CA PRO A 48 -12.72 -13.15 -7.82
C PRO A 48 -14.02 -12.78 -8.53
N ASP A 49 -13.92 -11.89 -9.50
CA ASP A 49 -15.05 -11.55 -10.36
C ASP A 49 -15.39 -12.72 -11.29
N ALA A 50 -16.66 -12.83 -11.65
CA ALA A 50 -17.12 -13.88 -12.59
C ALA A 50 -16.54 -13.71 -14.01
N GLU A 51 -16.23 -12.48 -14.39
CA GLU A 51 -15.57 -12.12 -15.65
C GLU A 51 -14.12 -11.74 -15.38
N SER A 52 -13.22 -12.74 -15.33
CA SER A 52 -11.81 -12.49 -15.13
C SER A 52 -11.18 -11.92 -16.40
N THR A 53 -10.67 -10.70 -16.32
CA THR A 53 -9.76 -10.12 -17.32
C THR A 53 -8.43 -10.87 -17.34
N SER A 54 -7.65 -10.72 -18.41
CA SER A 54 -6.31 -11.31 -18.51
C SER A 54 -5.27 -10.19 -18.57
N VAL A 55 -4.23 -10.31 -17.72
CA VAL A 55 -3.07 -9.41 -17.70
C VAL A 55 -1.88 -10.13 -18.33
N THR A 56 -1.23 -9.46 -19.27
CA THR A 56 -0.02 -9.99 -19.95
C THR A 56 1.21 -9.22 -19.46
N LEU A 57 2.13 -9.91 -18.82
CA LEU A 57 3.35 -9.32 -18.26
C LEU A 57 4.44 -9.22 -19.32
N THR A 58 4.91 -8.02 -19.58
CA THR A 58 6.01 -7.71 -20.52
C THR A 58 7.30 -7.36 -19.78
N GLY A 59 7.19 -6.99 -18.49
CA GLY A 59 8.27 -6.50 -17.65
C GLY A 59 8.34 -4.96 -17.56
N HIS A 60 7.60 -4.20 -18.38
CA HIS A 60 7.82 -2.75 -18.48
C HIS A 60 6.57 -1.87 -18.64
N ASP A 61 5.37 -2.44 -18.63
CA ASP A 61 4.13 -1.68 -18.88
C ASP A 61 2.96 -2.05 -17.93
N LEU A 62 3.26 -2.75 -16.81
CA LEU A 62 2.27 -3.08 -15.79
C LEU A 62 1.69 -1.81 -15.17
N THR A 63 0.37 -1.67 -15.19
CA THR A 63 -0.36 -0.54 -14.62
C THR A 63 -0.84 -0.81 -13.19
N ILE A 64 -1.20 0.24 -12.45
CA ILE A 64 -1.80 0.09 -11.10
C ILE A 64 -3.15 -0.64 -11.20
N GLU A 65 -3.94 -0.34 -12.22
CA GLU A 65 -5.23 -0.97 -12.47
C GLU A 65 -5.09 -2.48 -12.73
N GLU A 66 -4.07 -2.90 -13.45
CA GLU A 66 -3.76 -4.32 -13.66
C GLU A 66 -3.28 -5.01 -12.38
N VAL A 67 -2.45 -4.34 -11.56
CA VAL A 67 -2.09 -4.86 -10.23
C VAL A 67 -3.35 -5.10 -9.40
N VAL A 68 -4.27 -4.14 -9.35
CA VAL A 68 -5.56 -4.25 -8.62
C VAL A 68 -6.43 -5.36 -9.21
N ALA A 69 -6.52 -5.47 -10.54
CA ALA A 69 -7.30 -6.52 -11.21
C ALA A 69 -6.81 -7.92 -10.82
N VAL A 70 -5.49 -8.14 -10.78
CA VAL A 70 -4.92 -9.42 -10.34
C VAL A 70 -5.07 -9.62 -8.84
N ALA A 71 -4.77 -8.58 -8.05
CA ALA A 71 -4.73 -8.66 -6.61
C ALA A 71 -6.13 -8.88 -5.99
N ARG A 72 -7.12 -8.08 -6.37
CA ARG A 72 -8.46 -8.03 -5.76
C ARG A 72 -9.52 -8.77 -6.56
N HIS A 73 -9.44 -8.72 -7.89
CA HIS A 73 -10.47 -9.27 -8.79
C HIS A 73 -10.11 -10.62 -9.38
N GLY A 74 -8.89 -11.12 -9.14
CA GLY A 74 -8.47 -12.46 -9.55
C GLY A 74 -8.22 -12.61 -11.04
N ALA A 75 -7.86 -11.51 -11.75
CA ALA A 75 -7.50 -11.55 -13.16
C ALA A 75 -6.43 -12.59 -13.46
N HIS A 76 -6.55 -13.25 -14.60
CA HIS A 76 -5.62 -14.27 -15.06
C HIS A 76 -4.30 -13.63 -15.54
N VAL A 77 -3.17 -14.24 -15.23
CA VAL A 77 -1.84 -13.70 -15.54
C VAL A 77 -1.09 -14.62 -16.50
N ARG A 78 -0.41 -14.02 -17.46
CA ARG A 78 0.51 -14.74 -18.37
C ARG A 78 1.69 -13.84 -18.75
N TYR A 79 2.81 -14.44 -19.14
CA TYR A 79 3.92 -13.70 -19.74
C TYR A 79 3.70 -13.46 -21.24
N SER A 80 4.27 -12.37 -21.74
CA SER A 80 4.49 -12.20 -23.16
C SER A 80 5.65 -13.10 -23.64
N PRO A 81 5.69 -13.48 -24.94
CA PRO A 81 6.83 -14.22 -25.47
C PRO A 81 8.16 -13.48 -25.28
N GLU A 82 8.17 -12.16 -25.43
CA GLU A 82 9.34 -11.30 -25.30
C GLU A 82 9.90 -11.30 -23.87
N ALA A 83 9.03 -11.33 -22.86
CA ALA A 83 9.44 -11.43 -21.46
C ALA A 83 10.14 -12.76 -21.16
N ILE A 84 9.63 -13.86 -21.70
CA ILE A 84 10.25 -15.19 -21.58
C ILE A 84 11.60 -15.21 -22.31
N GLU A 85 11.66 -14.69 -23.53
CA GLU A 85 12.89 -14.62 -24.32
C GLU A 85 13.98 -13.81 -23.60
N ARG A 86 13.62 -12.66 -23.01
CA ARG A 86 14.55 -11.84 -22.22
C ARG A 86 15.14 -12.61 -21.04
N ALA A 87 14.31 -13.34 -20.28
CA ALA A 87 14.78 -14.15 -19.16
C ALA A 87 15.73 -15.27 -19.60
N VAL A 88 15.40 -15.96 -20.68
CA VAL A 88 16.25 -17.01 -21.27
C VAL A 88 17.58 -16.43 -21.73
N ALA A 89 17.55 -15.35 -22.51
CA ALA A 89 18.76 -14.68 -23.01
C ALA A 89 19.66 -14.18 -21.86
N GLY A 90 19.06 -13.63 -20.79
CA GLY A 90 19.80 -13.26 -19.58
C GLY A 90 20.47 -14.47 -18.90
N GLY A 91 19.77 -15.61 -18.84
CA GLY A 91 20.30 -16.86 -18.33
C GLY A 91 21.48 -17.40 -19.15
N GLU A 92 21.38 -17.34 -20.47
CA GLU A 92 22.42 -17.72 -21.41
C GLU A 92 23.66 -16.81 -21.29
N LEU A 93 23.45 -15.48 -21.21
CA LEU A 93 24.56 -14.55 -21.02
C LEU A 93 25.25 -14.76 -19.66
N ARG A 94 24.51 -15.07 -18.61
CA ARG A 94 25.06 -15.40 -17.29
C ARG A 94 25.89 -16.73 -17.34
N ALA A 95 25.44 -17.71 -18.09
CA ALA A 95 26.19 -18.95 -18.29
C ALA A 95 27.50 -18.71 -19.08
N GLU A 96 27.46 -17.85 -20.09
CA GLU A 96 28.65 -17.44 -20.85
C GLU A 96 29.64 -16.65 -20.00
N ALA A 97 29.14 -15.73 -19.16
CA ALA A 97 29.99 -15.01 -18.22
C ALA A 97 30.80 -15.96 -17.30
N ALA A 98 30.17 -17.05 -16.85
CA ALA A 98 30.86 -18.08 -16.08
C ALA A 98 31.91 -18.83 -16.91
N ALA A 99 31.62 -19.14 -18.18
CA ALA A 99 32.55 -19.80 -19.11
C ALA A 99 33.75 -18.88 -19.44
N GLU A 100 33.54 -17.59 -19.62
CA GLU A 100 34.57 -16.59 -19.84
C GLU A 100 35.31 -16.17 -18.56
N ASN A 101 34.93 -16.71 -17.40
CA ASN A 101 35.47 -16.34 -16.08
C ASN A 101 35.26 -14.83 -15.73
N VAL A 102 34.20 -14.23 -16.26
CA VAL A 102 33.77 -12.89 -15.85
C VAL A 102 33.21 -12.94 -14.43
N ALA A 103 33.66 -12.05 -13.54
CA ALA A 103 33.20 -12.04 -12.15
C ALA A 103 31.76 -11.51 -12.08
N VAL A 104 30.85 -12.32 -11.54
CA VAL A 104 29.43 -11.97 -11.39
C VAL A 104 29.02 -12.11 -9.94
N TYR A 105 28.58 -11.00 -9.34
CA TYR A 105 28.07 -10.94 -7.97
C TYR A 105 26.89 -11.91 -7.77
N GLY A 106 26.90 -12.65 -6.66
CA GLY A 106 25.84 -13.59 -6.33
C GLY A 106 25.76 -14.85 -7.23
N VAL A 107 26.67 -15.00 -8.21
CA VAL A 107 26.72 -16.14 -9.14
C VAL A 107 28.00 -16.93 -8.99
N ASN A 108 29.14 -16.42 -9.45
CA ASN A 108 30.46 -17.03 -9.24
C ASN A 108 31.33 -16.24 -8.24
N ARG A 109 30.74 -15.23 -7.64
CA ARG A 109 31.18 -14.56 -6.41
C ARG A 109 30.09 -14.69 -5.37
N GLY A 110 30.45 -14.62 -4.09
CA GLY A 110 29.50 -14.59 -2.99
C GLY A 110 28.61 -13.34 -3.02
N ALA A 111 27.69 -13.25 -2.06
CA ALA A 111 26.82 -12.09 -1.88
C ALA A 111 27.09 -11.43 -0.51
N GLY A 112 26.75 -10.15 -0.37
CA GLY A 112 26.94 -9.39 0.85
C GLY A 112 28.42 -9.35 1.28
N ALA A 113 28.70 -9.64 2.54
CA ALA A 113 30.05 -9.66 3.08
C ALA A 113 31.02 -10.62 2.34
N GLN A 114 30.51 -11.61 1.63
CA GLN A 114 31.31 -12.58 0.86
C GLN A 114 31.48 -12.22 -0.61
N ARG A 115 31.13 -11.02 -1.04
CA ARG A 115 31.10 -10.57 -2.45
C ARG A 115 32.39 -10.77 -3.25
N GLU A 116 33.54 -10.82 -2.58
CA GLU A 116 34.84 -11.05 -3.22
C GLU A 116 35.28 -12.53 -3.22
N VAL A 117 34.56 -13.39 -2.49
CA VAL A 117 34.88 -14.79 -2.40
C VAL A 117 34.43 -15.54 -3.67
N HIS A 118 35.33 -16.27 -4.30
CA HIS A 118 34.98 -17.11 -5.42
C HIS A 118 34.09 -18.27 -4.95
N VAL A 119 32.97 -18.50 -5.60
CA VAL A 119 31.99 -19.52 -5.26
C VAL A 119 31.77 -20.41 -6.49
N SER A 120 31.93 -21.71 -6.33
CA SER A 120 31.56 -22.66 -7.38
C SER A 120 30.04 -22.79 -7.54
N ARG A 121 29.57 -23.23 -8.69
CA ARG A 121 28.13 -23.43 -8.94
C ARG A 121 27.47 -24.35 -7.90
N SER A 122 28.16 -25.41 -7.49
CA SER A 122 27.67 -26.34 -6.45
C SER A 122 27.56 -25.69 -5.07
N GLU A 123 28.51 -24.83 -4.71
CA GLU A 123 28.49 -24.08 -3.44
C GLU A 123 27.40 -23.01 -3.45
N ALA A 124 27.22 -22.31 -4.57
CA ALA A 124 26.13 -21.34 -4.73
C ALA A 124 24.75 -21.99 -4.52
N THR A 125 24.52 -23.15 -5.15
CA THR A 125 23.29 -23.93 -5.01
C THR A 125 23.06 -24.40 -3.56
N GLN A 126 24.11 -24.82 -2.85
CA GLN A 126 24.02 -25.23 -1.45
C GLN A 126 23.70 -24.03 -0.54
N LEU A 127 24.33 -22.88 -0.79
CA LEU A 127 24.08 -21.65 -0.05
C LEU A 127 22.62 -21.17 -0.27
N ASP A 128 22.11 -21.23 -1.47
CA ASP A 128 20.72 -20.83 -1.77
C ASP A 128 19.70 -21.76 -1.10
N ARG A 129 19.96 -23.07 -1.07
CA ARG A 129 19.14 -24.02 -0.32
C ARG A 129 19.18 -23.76 1.19
N ALA A 130 20.34 -23.48 1.73
CA ALA A 130 20.49 -23.15 3.15
C ALA A 130 19.78 -21.84 3.49
N ARG A 131 19.93 -20.81 2.63
CA ARG A 131 19.26 -19.51 2.80
C ARG A 131 17.75 -19.62 2.72
N SER A 132 17.21 -20.38 1.78
CA SER A 132 15.76 -20.59 1.66
C SER A 132 15.15 -21.37 2.85
N GLY A 133 15.96 -22.08 3.63
CA GLY A 133 15.52 -22.81 4.82
C GLY A 133 15.72 -22.09 6.15
N ALA A 134 16.55 -21.04 6.18
CA ALA A 134 16.97 -20.37 7.40
C ALA A 134 16.40 -18.96 7.57
N ARG A 135 15.72 -18.42 6.57
CA ARG A 135 15.15 -17.09 6.59
C ARG A 135 13.65 -17.17 6.77
N GLU A 136 13.20 -16.85 7.93
CA GLU A 136 11.78 -16.69 8.20
C GLU A 136 11.46 -15.21 8.36
N GLY A 137 10.35 -14.75 7.75
CA GLY A 137 9.80 -13.44 8.03
C GLY A 137 9.37 -13.34 9.49
N VAL A 138 9.25 -12.13 9.99
CA VAL A 138 8.88 -11.85 11.37
C VAL A 138 7.42 -11.40 11.42
N LEU A 139 6.69 -11.87 12.45
CA LEU A 139 5.30 -11.50 12.72
C LEU A 139 5.03 -9.99 12.59
N PRO A 140 3.83 -9.60 12.20
CA PRO A 140 2.65 -10.46 12.00
C PRO A 140 2.64 -11.18 10.65
N GLU A 141 1.89 -12.28 10.58
CA GLU A 141 1.51 -12.91 9.32
C GLU A 141 0.65 -11.95 8.49
N ILE A 142 0.79 -11.98 7.19
CA ILE A 142 0.00 -11.14 6.28
C ILE A 142 -1.39 -11.78 6.14
N ALA A 143 -2.42 -11.06 6.60
CA ALA A 143 -3.80 -11.52 6.58
C ALA A 143 -4.46 -11.35 5.20
N ASP A 144 -4.11 -10.30 4.48
CA ASP A 144 -4.80 -9.87 3.27
C ASP A 144 -4.28 -10.59 2.02
N GLU A 145 -5.12 -11.40 1.39
CA GLU A 145 -4.77 -12.12 0.15
C GLU A 145 -4.41 -11.15 -0.97
N ASP A 146 -5.09 -9.99 -1.07
CA ASP A 146 -4.83 -9.01 -2.12
C ASP A 146 -3.40 -8.47 -2.08
N LEU A 147 -2.85 -8.23 -0.89
CA LEU A 147 -1.47 -7.77 -0.73
C LEU A 147 -0.45 -8.83 -1.20
N ILE A 148 -0.67 -10.10 -0.85
CA ILE A 148 0.21 -11.18 -1.27
C ILE A 148 0.13 -11.37 -2.80
N ARG A 149 -1.07 -11.25 -3.37
CA ARG A 149 -1.26 -11.35 -4.82
C ARG A 149 -0.67 -10.17 -5.57
N ALA A 150 -0.77 -8.95 -5.03
CA ALA A 150 -0.08 -7.77 -5.56
C ALA A 150 1.44 -7.96 -5.57
N PHE A 151 2.00 -8.50 -4.48
CA PHE A 151 3.41 -8.90 -4.42
C PHE A 151 3.75 -9.91 -5.52
N LEU A 152 2.96 -10.97 -5.68
CA LEU A 152 3.25 -12.02 -6.67
C LEU A 152 3.22 -11.50 -8.11
N VAL A 153 2.26 -10.63 -8.48
CA VAL A 153 2.18 -10.10 -9.85
C VAL A 153 3.31 -9.11 -10.14
N ILE A 154 3.66 -8.23 -9.20
CA ILE A 154 4.79 -7.31 -9.36
C ILE A 154 6.10 -8.10 -9.44
N ARG A 155 6.28 -9.09 -8.57
CA ARG A 155 7.42 -9.99 -8.62
C ARG A 155 7.50 -10.73 -9.97
N ALA A 156 6.37 -11.20 -10.49
CA ALA A 156 6.31 -11.82 -11.80
C ALA A 156 6.73 -10.83 -12.91
N ASN A 157 6.34 -9.55 -12.81
CA ASN A 157 6.71 -8.54 -13.80
C ASN A 157 8.21 -8.19 -13.79
N SER A 158 8.91 -8.27 -12.64
CA SER A 158 10.35 -7.96 -12.53
C SER A 158 11.26 -9.14 -12.92
N VAL A 159 10.81 -10.38 -12.74
CA VAL A 159 11.59 -11.61 -12.98
C VAL A 159 12.23 -11.72 -14.37
N PRO A 160 11.63 -11.24 -15.47
CA PRO A 160 12.25 -11.30 -16.80
C PRO A 160 13.62 -10.62 -16.91
N PHE A 161 13.93 -9.68 -16.00
CA PHE A 161 15.23 -8.99 -15.97
C PHE A 161 16.34 -9.74 -15.21
N GLU A 162 16.01 -10.86 -14.55
CA GLU A 162 16.90 -11.53 -13.58
C GLU A 162 17.57 -12.80 -14.11
N ALA A 163 17.45 -13.09 -15.37
CA ALA A 163 17.89 -14.37 -15.93
C ALA A 163 17.22 -15.58 -15.21
N ALA A 164 15.94 -15.44 -14.90
CA ALA A 164 15.19 -16.47 -14.21
C ALA A 164 14.91 -17.68 -15.12
N ASN A 165 14.83 -18.86 -14.49
CA ASN A 165 14.43 -20.06 -15.20
C ASN A 165 12.96 -19.97 -15.63
N PRO A 166 12.59 -20.33 -16.88
CA PRO A 166 11.19 -20.36 -17.33
C PRO A 166 10.26 -21.19 -16.45
N GLU A 167 10.74 -22.29 -15.84
CA GLU A 167 9.94 -23.09 -14.91
C GLU A 167 9.56 -22.29 -13.65
N PHE A 168 10.48 -21.47 -13.14
CA PHE A 168 10.21 -20.56 -12.02
C PHE A 168 9.17 -19.52 -12.41
N MET A 169 9.33 -18.89 -13.56
CA MET A 169 8.38 -17.90 -14.09
C MET A 169 6.98 -18.51 -14.24
N GLN A 170 6.89 -19.69 -14.87
CA GLN A 170 5.62 -20.37 -15.08
C GLN A 170 4.93 -20.71 -13.75
N LEU A 171 5.67 -21.28 -12.78
CA LEU A 171 5.09 -21.62 -11.48
C LEU A 171 4.61 -20.37 -10.75
N LEU A 172 5.33 -19.24 -10.85
CA LEU A 172 4.95 -17.98 -10.19
C LEU A 172 3.58 -17.47 -10.69
N VAL A 173 3.33 -17.43 -11.99
CA VAL A 173 2.02 -17.03 -12.52
C VAL A 173 0.94 -18.08 -12.24
N GLU A 174 1.29 -19.37 -12.20
CA GLU A 174 0.33 -20.43 -11.85
C GLU A 174 -0.09 -20.38 -10.36
N LEU A 175 0.75 -19.91 -9.44
CA LEU A 175 0.32 -19.64 -8.06
C LEU A 175 -0.84 -18.65 -8.04
N LEU A 176 -0.76 -17.56 -8.81
CA LEU A 176 -1.82 -16.57 -8.97
C LEU A 176 -3.08 -17.17 -9.61
N ASN A 177 -2.91 -17.87 -10.74
CA ASN A 177 -4.00 -18.40 -11.56
C ASN A 177 -4.76 -19.55 -10.86
N ARG A 178 -4.09 -20.33 -10.04
CA ARG A 178 -4.66 -21.46 -9.28
C ARG A 178 -5.04 -21.12 -7.87
N ARG A 179 -4.81 -19.86 -7.44
CA ARG A 179 -5.10 -19.40 -6.07
C ARG A 179 -4.38 -20.22 -5.00
N VAL A 180 -3.08 -20.42 -5.21
CA VAL A 180 -2.15 -20.89 -4.19
C VAL A 180 -1.41 -19.68 -3.65
N THR A 181 -1.80 -19.22 -2.47
CA THR A 181 -1.28 -18.00 -1.86
C THR A 181 -0.30 -18.38 -0.75
N PRO A 182 1.01 -18.04 -0.85
CA PRO A 182 2.00 -18.34 0.19
C PRO A 182 1.60 -17.73 1.53
N VAL A 183 1.86 -18.43 2.64
CA VAL A 183 1.86 -17.82 3.96
C VAL A 183 3.12 -16.98 4.08
N MET A 184 2.96 -15.68 4.29
CA MET A 184 4.05 -14.71 4.35
C MET A 184 3.96 -13.88 5.63
N TYR A 185 5.10 -13.35 6.07
CA TYR A 185 5.21 -12.48 7.23
C TYR A 185 5.64 -11.07 6.81
N SER A 186 5.13 -10.06 7.49
CA SER A 186 5.20 -8.67 7.03
C SER A 186 6.50 -7.93 7.38
N ARG A 187 7.35 -8.49 8.26
CA ARG A 187 8.58 -7.84 8.72
C ARG A 187 9.81 -8.65 8.31
N GLY A 188 10.96 -8.02 8.33
CA GLY A 188 12.25 -8.60 7.94
C GLY A 188 12.83 -7.95 6.69
N THR A 189 12.45 -6.68 6.42
CA THR A 189 13.02 -5.87 5.35
C THR A 189 13.25 -4.44 5.84
N LEU A 190 14.34 -3.85 5.39
CA LEU A 190 14.74 -2.47 5.65
C LEU A 190 14.69 -1.60 4.37
N GLY A 191 14.16 -2.16 3.27
CA GLY A 191 14.08 -1.49 1.98
C GLY A 191 15.25 -1.81 1.05
N GLU A 192 15.95 -2.93 1.30
CA GLU A 192 17.10 -3.41 0.53
C GLU A 192 16.80 -4.79 -0.08
N GLY A 193 15.69 -4.90 -0.82
CA GLY A 193 15.34 -6.11 -1.55
C GLY A 193 14.56 -7.16 -0.77
N ASP A 194 13.79 -6.79 0.23
CA ASP A 194 12.77 -7.58 0.95
C ASP A 194 13.14 -9.04 1.27
N LEU A 195 14.41 -9.31 1.60
CA LEU A 195 15.03 -10.63 1.63
C LEU A 195 14.28 -11.67 2.49
N PHE A 196 13.84 -11.30 3.69
CA PHE A 196 13.17 -12.23 4.61
C PHE A 196 11.71 -12.46 4.23
N VAL A 197 11.02 -11.42 3.77
CA VAL A 197 9.63 -11.52 3.32
C VAL A 197 9.56 -12.40 2.07
N THR A 198 10.46 -12.19 1.12
CA THR A 198 10.56 -12.97 -0.12
C THR A 198 10.89 -14.44 0.13
N SER A 199 11.62 -14.78 1.19
CA SER A 199 12.02 -16.17 1.47
C SER A 199 10.85 -17.10 1.77
N ASN A 200 9.75 -16.61 2.34
CA ASN A 200 8.54 -17.40 2.58
C ASN A 200 7.88 -17.84 1.26
N PHE A 201 7.78 -16.92 0.29
CA PHE A 201 7.30 -17.20 -1.05
C PHE A 201 8.17 -18.26 -1.74
N LEU A 202 9.51 -18.11 -1.69
CA LEU A 202 10.45 -19.06 -2.28
C LEU A 202 10.35 -20.46 -1.64
N ALA A 203 10.09 -20.53 -0.34
CA ALA A 203 9.82 -21.80 0.34
C ALA A 203 8.59 -22.51 -0.25
N THR A 204 7.52 -21.77 -0.51
CA THR A 204 6.31 -22.31 -1.17
C THR A 204 6.59 -22.85 -2.56
N MET A 205 7.45 -22.18 -3.35
CA MET A 205 7.83 -22.63 -4.70
C MET A 205 8.48 -24.01 -4.71
N VAL A 206 9.15 -24.40 -3.63
CA VAL A 206 9.77 -25.73 -3.46
C VAL A 206 8.94 -26.68 -2.59
N GLY A 207 7.69 -26.33 -2.31
CA GLY A 207 6.76 -27.16 -1.52
C GLY A 207 7.04 -27.17 -0.01
N ARG A 208 7.75 -26.17 0.53
CA ARG A 208 8.00 -26.01 1.97
C ARG A 208 7.16 -24.90 2.58
N GLY A 209 6.96 -24.95 3.91
CA GLY A 209 6.11 -24.02 4.63
C GLY A 209 4.63 -24.28 4.39
N ASP A 210 3.81 -23.25 4.66
CA ASP A 210 2.36 -23.29 4.49
C ASP A 210 1.92 -22.39 3.34
N ALA A 211 0.75 -22.67 2.80
CA ALA A 211 0.06 -21.87 1.81
C ALA A 211 -1.46 -21.94 2.02
N TRP A 212 -2.13 -20.91 1.52
CA TRP A 212 -3.58 -20.89 1.41
C TRP A 212 -3.99 -21.36 0.01
N TYR A 213 -4.75 -22.44 -0.07
CA TYR A 213 -5.36 -22.87 -1.31
C TYR A 213 -6.84 -22.50 -1.31
N ARG A 214 -7.22 -21.52 -2.10
CA ARG A 214 -8.59 -20.98 -2.16
C ARG A 214 -9.13 -20.61 -0.78
N GLY A 215 -8.31 -19.95 0.04
CA GLY A 215 -8.67 -19.51 1.39
C GLY A 215 -8.56 -20.60 2.48
N VAL A 216 -8.12 -21.81 2.17
CA VAL A 216 -7.92 -22.88 3.16
C VAL A 216 -6.41 -23.09 3.39
N ARG A 217 -5.95 -22.94 4.64
CA ARG A 217 -4.55 -23.16 5.03
C ARG A 217 -4.17 -24.64 5.01
N MET A 218 -3.02 -24.96 4.44
CA MET A 218 -2.44 -26.29 4.41
C MET A 218 -0.93 -26.20 4.14
N SER A 219 -0.21 -27.33 4.18
CA SER A 219 1.20 -27.31 3.74
C SER A 219 1.30 -26.91 2.27
N ALA A 220 2.36 -26.18 1.92
CA ALA A 220 2.61 -25.74 0.53
C ALA A 220 2.66 -26.94 -0.44
N ALA A 221 3.24 -28.08 -0.04
CA ALA A 221 3.26 -29.29 -0.85
C ALA A 221 1.85 -29.80 -1.18
N GLU A 222 0.94 -29.81 -0.19
CA GLU A 222 -0.46 -30.23 -0.40
C GLU A 222 -1.23 -29.20 -1.24
N ALA A 223 -1.00 -27.92 -1.02
CA ALA A 223 -1.62 -26.84 -1.79
C ALA A 223 -1.25 -26.92 -3.28
N LEU A 224 0.04 -27.06 -3.59
CA LEU A 224 0.54 -27.25 -4.95
C LEU A 224 -0.07 -28.51 -5.60
N LYS A 225 -0.07 -29.64 -4.87
CA LYS A 225 -0.66 -30.89 -5.35
C LYS A 225 -2.15 -30.74 -5.68
N ARG A 226 -2.95 -30.11 -4.82
CA ARG A 226 -4.38 -29.86 -5.07
C ARG A 226 -4.61 -28.92 -6.24
N ALA A 227 -3.71 -27.98 -6.44
CA ALA A 227 -3.73 -27.08 -7.58
C ALA A 227 -3.26 -27.75 -8.90
N GLY A 228 -2.75 -28.99 -8.86
CA GLY A 228 -2.17 -29.68 -10.01
C GLY A 228 -0.80 -29.12 -10.41
N LEU A 229 -0.09 -28.49 -9.48
CA LEU A 229 1.22 -27.89 -9.68
C LEU A 229 2.33 -28.77 -9.09
N LYS A 230 3.51 -28.71 -9.69
CA LYS A 230 4.71 -29.39 -9.19
C LYS A 230 5.63 -28.38 -8.53
N PRO A 231 6.17 -28.65 -7.34
CA PRO A 231 7.20 -27.81 -6.76
C PRO A 231 8.47 -27.83 -7.64
N LEU A 232 9.23 -26.75 -7.58
CA LEU A 232 10.56 -26.70 -8.22
C LEU A 232 11.50 -27.70 -7.56
N SER A 233 12.28 -28.41 -8.38
CA SER A 233 13.23 -29.45 -7.91
C SER A 233 14.61 -28.90 -7.56
N THR A 234 14.99 -27.78 -8.18
CA THR A 234 16.34 -27.18 -8.06
C THR A 234 16.28 -25.67 -8.31
N GLU A 235 17.31 -24.97 -7.82
CA GLU A 235 17.68 -23.57 -8.07
C GLU A 235 16.53 -22.57 -8.09
N ILE A 236 16.32 -21.94 -6.96
CA ILE A 236 15.47 -20.77 -6.85
C ILE A 236 16.31 -19.57 -7.30
N GLY A 237 16.11 -19.12 -8.53
CA GLY A 237 16.66 -17.85 -8.99
C GLY A 237 15.90 -16.66 -8.36
N GLY A 238 16.59 -15.55 -8.13
CA GLY A 238 15.92 -14.29 -7.83
C GLY A 238 15.44 -14.13 -6.39
N GLY A 239 16.36 -14.13 -5.42
CA GLY A 239 16.02 -13.96 -4.00
C GLY A 239 15.94 -12.51 -3.51
N THR A 240 16.26 -11.51 -4.34
CA THR A 240 16.29 -10.09 -3.94
C THR A 240 15.30 -9.31 -4.79
N SER A 241 14.34 -8.64 -4.17
CA SER A 241 13.33 -7.84 -4.86
C SER A 241 12.60 -6.96 -3.86
N ASN A 242 12.26 -5.74 -4.24
CA ASN A 242 11.42 -4.83 -3.44
C ASN A 242 9.93 -5.08 -3.67
N ALA A 243 9.53 -6.11 -4.40
CA ALA A 243 8.16 -6.35 -4.84
C ALA A 243 7.12 -6.33 -3.71
N TYR A 244 7.50 -6.62 -2.46
CA TYR A 244 6.59 -6.53 -1.33
C TYR A 244 6.33 -5.08 -0.92
N ALA A 245 7.36 -4.25 -0.82
CA ALA A 245 7.19 -2.81 -0.58
C ALA A 245 6.49 -2.14 -1.77
N ASP A 246 6.81 -2.57 -2.98
CA ASP A 246 6.19 -2.10 -4.23
C ASP A 246 4.69 -2.44 -4.28
N ALA A 247 4.31 -3.63 -3.79
CA ALA A 247 2.90 -4.04 -3.67
C ALA A 247 2.13 -3.17 -2.68
N LEU A 248 2.74 -2.88 -1.52
CA LEU A 248 2.17 -1.93 -0.55
C LEU A 248 1.98 -0.55 -1.17
N ALA A 249 2.97 -0.07 -1.96
CA ALA A 249 2.93 1.23 -2.62
C ALA A 249 1.90 1.26 -3.77
N ALA A 250 1.79 0.21 -4.58
CA ALA A 250 0.81 0.11 -5.65
C ALA A 250 -0.64 0.13 -5.11
N LEU A 251 -0.90 -0.62 -4.04
CA LEU A 251 -2.19 -0.60 -3.37
C LEU A 251 -2.44 0.74 -2.65
N LEU A 252 -1.40 1.40 -2.12
CA LEU A 252 -1.50 2.76 -1.58
C LEU A 252 -1.93 3.76 -2.66
N VAL A 253 -1.38 3.67 -3.87
CA VAL A 253 -1.77 4.52 -5.01
C VAL A 253 -3.25 4.30 -5.37
N ALA A 254 -3.70 3.05 -5.44
CA ALA A 254 -5.08 2.71 -5.76
C ALA A 254 -6.07 3.24 -4.70
N ASP A 255 -5.84 2.86 -3.43
CA ASP A 255 -6.72 3.24 -2.32
C ASP A 255 -6.68 4.75 -2.04
N GLY A 256 -5.51 5.36 -2.22
CA GLY A 256 -5.32 6.81 -2.06
C GLY A 256 -6.08 7.63 -3.10
N LYS A 257 -6.21 7.15 -4.32
CA LYS A 257 -7.04 7.79 -5.35
C LYS A 257 -8.51 7.80 -4.94
N GLU A 258 -9.04 6.67 -4.51
CA GLU A 258 -10.42 6.56 -4.05
C GLU A 258 -10.70 7.50 -2.86
N ALA A 259 -9.78 7.56 -1.90
CA ALA A 259 -9.92 8.47 -0.75
C ALA A 259 -9.95 9.94 -1.20
N LEU A 260 -9.09 10.35 -2.13
CA LEU A 260 -9.08 11.71 -2.66
C LEU A 260 -10.36 12.04 -3.45
N GLU A 261 -10.87 11.12 -4.25
CA GLU A 261 -12.13 11.31 -4.98
C GLU A 261 -13.32 11.49 -4.03
N TRP A 262 -13.37 10.72 -2.93
CA TRP A 262 -14.36 10.92 -1.88
C TRP A 262 -14.17 12.23 -1.14
N CYS A 263 -12.93 12.65 -0.85
CA CYS A 263 -12.64 13.95 -0.23
C CYS A 263 -13.26 15.11 -1.03
N ASP A 264 -13.09 15.09 -2.35
CA ASP A 264 -13.62 16.15 -3.23
C ASP A 264 -15.15 16.15 -3.24
N LEU A 265 -15.76 14.96 -3.38
CA LEU A 265 -17.22 14.82 -3.43
C LEU A 265 -17.89 15.24 -2.11
N ILE A 266 -17.33 14.80 -0.98
CA ILE A 266 -17.83 15.17 0.35
C ILE A 266 -17.61 16.67 0.61
N HIS A 267 -16.47 17.24 0.18
CA HIS A 267 -16.26 18.70 0.26
C HIS A 267 -17.35 19.48 -0.50
N ALA A 268 -17.75 19.00 -1.69
CA ALA A 268 -18.89 19.61 -2.40
C ALA A 268 -20.20 19.47 -1.61
N MET A 269 -20.44 18.34 -0.95
CA MET A 269 -21.61 18.11 -0.10
C MET A 269 -21.60 19.04 1.14
N ASP A 270 -20.43 19.23 1.75
CA ASP A 270 -20.23 20.16 2.88
C ASP A 270 -20.57 21.60 2.48
N LYS A 271 -20.12 22.04 1.32
CA LYS A 271 -20.46 23.38 0.82
C LYS A 271 -21.96 23.55 0.66
N LEU A 272 -22.65 22.55 0.16
CA LEU A 272 -24.11 22.54 0.07
C LEU A 272 -24.77 22.57 1.46
N GLY A 273 -24.31 21.75 2.38
CA GLY A 273 -24.81 21.71 3.75
C GLY A 273 -24.63 23.04 4.48
N MET A 274 -23.48 23.66 4.35
CA MET A 274 -23.12 24.92 5.01
C MET A 274 -23.65 26.18 4.33
N ASN A 275 -24.28 26.12 3.15
CA ASN A 275 -24.60 27.30 2.33
C ASN A 275 -23.36 28.13 2.00
N SER A 276 -22.26 27.45 1.71
CA SER A 276 -20.95 28.06 1.52
C SER A 276 -20.85 28.93 0.27
N SER A 277 -19.94 29.90 0.29
CA SER A 277 -19.58 30.66 -0.90
C SER A 277 -18.81 29.78 -1.89
N VAL A 278 -19.16 29.84 -3.16
CA VAL A 278 -18.43 29.21 -4.27
C VAL A 278 -17.31 30.10 -4.83
N THR A 279 -17.22 31.36 -4.39
CA THR A 279 -16.25 32.33 -4.91
C THR A 279 -14.79 31.93 -4.76
N PRO A 280 -14.35 31.22 -3.69
CA PRO A 280 -12.97 30.75 -3.60
C PRO A 280 -12.56 29.76 -4.71
N LEU A 281 -13.51 29.09 -5.33
CA LEU A 281 -13.28 28.11 -6.39
C LEU A 281 -13.22 28.74 -7.80
N ALA A 282 -13.50 30.02 -7.92
CA ALA A 282 -13.58 30.68 -9.22
C ALA A 282 -12.25 30.61 -9.98
N SER A 283 -12.29 30.24 -11.26
CA SER A 283 -11.11 30.09 -12.12
C SER A 283 -10.24 31.36 -12.14
N ARG A 284 -10.88 32.54 -12.19
CA ARG A 284 -10.18 33.83 -12.17
C ARG A 284 -9.46 34.12 -10.86
N ALA A 285 -9.92 33.54 -9.75
CA ALA A 285 -9.18 33.59 -8.48
C ALA A 285 -7.94 32.71 -8.53
N GLN A 286 -8.05 31.51 -9.12
CA GLN A 286 -6.93 30.58 -9.26
C GLN A 286 -5.83 31.10 -10.20
N GLU A 287 -6.17 31.84 -11.24
CA GLU A 287 -5.22 32.48 -12.16
C GLU A 287 -4.27 33.46 -11.45
N LYS A 288 -4.65 34.03 -10.31
CA LYS A 288 -3.79 34.93 -9.52
C LYS A 288 -2.72 34.18 -8.75
N ARG A 289 -2.86 32.88 -8.58
CA ARG A 289 -1.91 32.00 -7.92
C ARG A 289 -1.90 30.64 -8.63
N PRO A 290 -1.19 30.51 -9.77
CA PRO A 290 -1.43 29.46 -10.76
C PRO A 290 -0.76 28.11 -10.41
N PHE A 291 -1.07 27.54 -9.25
CA PHE A 291 -0.77 26.16 -8.92
C PHE A 291 -1.71 25.23 -9.70
N LYS A 292 -1.19 24.54 -10.70
CA LYS A 292 -2.00 23.76 -11.66
C LYS A 292 -2.92 22.75 -11.01
N TRP A 293 -2.46 22.03 -9.96
CA TRP A 293 -3.25 21.03 -9.25
C TRP A 293 -4.33 21.66 -8.35
N VAL A 294 -4.01 22.78 -7.70
CA VAL A 294 -4.98 23.56 -6.91
C VAL A 294 -6.08 24.14 -7.80
N ALA A 295 -5.72 24.68 -8.95
CA ALA A 295 -6.69 25.20 -9.91
C ALA A 295 -7.57 24.09 -10.50
N TRP A 296 -7.01 22.91 -10.74
CA TRP A 296 -7.72 21.74 -11.20
C TRP A 296 -8.73 21.23 -10.17
N ASP A 297 -8.33 21.09 -8.91
CA ASP A 297 -9.21 20.65 -7.83
C ASP A 297 -10.35 21.67 -7.58
N ALA A 298 -10.03 22.97 -7.56
CA ALA A 298 -11.04 24.01 -7.51
C ALA A 298 -12.07 23.90 -8.63
N ALA A 299 -11.60 23.67 -9.86
CA ALA A 299 -12.49 23.50 -11.03
C ALA A 299 -13.34 22.22 -10.94
N ARG A 300 -12.77 21.13 -10.40
CA ARG A 300 -13.44 19.86 -10.18
C ARG A 300 -14.57 19.99 -9.15
N VAL A 301 -14.28 20.58 -7.99
CA VAL A 301 -15.29 20.83 -6.94
C VAL A 301 -16.37 21.80 -7.45
N LEU A 302 -15.99 22.83 -8.21
CA LEU A 302 -16.95 23.77 -8.80
C LEU A 302 -17.90 23.08 -9.78
N ASP A 303 -17.38 22.14 -10.61
CA ASP A 303 -18.20 21.36 -11.54
C ASP A 303 -19.14 20.39 -10.78
N MET A 304 -18.71 19.78 -9.69
CA MET A 304 -19.57 18.97 -8.81
C MET A 304 -20.74 19.77 -8.22
N LEU A 305 -20.60 21.09 -8.07
CA LEU A 305 -21.61 21.98 -7.53
C LEU A 305 -22.53 22.61 -8.57
N LYS A 306 -22.23 22.42 -9.85
CA LYS A 306 -22.94 23.06 -10.96
C LYS A 306 -24.45 22.71 -10.93
N GLY A 307 -25.27 23.74 -11.06
CA GLY A 307 -26.73 23.60 -11.03
C GLY A 307 -27.34 23.56 -9.62
N SER A 308 -26.53 23.74 -8.58
CA SER A 308 -27.03 23.84 -7.20
C SER A 308 -27.46 25.26 -6.84
N TYR A 309 -28.24 25.37 -5.77
CA TYR A 309 -28.70 26.61 -5.20
C TYR A 309 -27.55 27.55 -4.74
N LEU A 310 -26.33 27.06 -4.65
CA LEU A 310 -25.18 27.88 -4.26
C LEU A 310 -24.81 28.95 -5.29
N PHE A 311 -25.31 28.84 -6.52
CA PHE A 311 -25.13 29.83 -7.58
C PHE A 311 -26.25 30.88 -7.65
N GLU A 312 -27.28 30.71 -6.80
CA GLU A 312 -28.36 31.69 -6.65
C GLU A 312 -27.97 32.79 -5.65
N ASP A 313 -28.54 33.97 -5.79
CA ASP A 313 -28.33 35.02 -4.81
C ASP A 313 -29.00 34.65 -3.49
N ASP A 314 -28.26 34.76 -2.40
CA ASP A 314 -28.76 34.50 -1.05
C ASP A 314 -28.16 35.53 -0.07
N PRO A 315 -28.94 36.49 0.38
CA PRO A 315 -28.48 37.54 1.32
C PRO A 315 -28.09 36.99 2.70
N LYS A 316 -28.44 35.73 3.00
CA LYS A 316 -28.03 35.02 4.22
C LYS A 316 -26.70 34.31 4.08
N ARG A 317 -26.17 34.17 2.85
CA ARG A 317 -24.89 33.54 2.64
C ARG A 317 -23.78 34.45 3.18
N ILE A 318 -22.91 33.86 4.01
CA ILE A 318 -21.82 34.62 4.60
C ILE A 318 -20.80 35.04 3.53
N LEU A 319 -20.14 36.19 3.77
CA LEU A 319 -19.14 36.72 2.86
C LEU A 319 -17.91 35.82 2.76
N GLN A 320 -17.50 35.19 3.86
CA GLN A 320 -16.29 34.40 3.95
C GLN A 320 -16.51 33.17 4.84
N ASP A 321 -16.39 31.99 4.23
CA ASP A 321 -16.43 30.72 4.96
C ASP A 321 -15.23 30.54 5.90
N PRO A 322 -15.32 29.67 6.91
CA PRO A 322 -14.18 29.14 7.63
C PRO A 322 -13.13 28.56 6.67
N GLU A 323 -11.86 28.55 7.07
CA GLU A 323 -10.75 28.12 6.22
C GLU A 323 -10.90 26.67 5.75
N SER A 324 -11.41 25.79 6.60
CA SER A 324 -11.67 24.39 6.26
C SER A 324 -12.63 24.18 5.08
N LEU A 325 -13.51 25.13 4.81
CA LEU A 325 -14.45 25.09 3.67
C LEU A 325 -13.93 25.87 2.46
N ARG A 326 -13.27 27.02 2.67
CA ARG A 326 -12.80 27.86 1.57
C ARG A 326 -11.43 27.47 1.01
N ALA A 327 -10.60 26.77 1.80
CA ALA A 327 -9.24 26.39 1.43
C ALA A 327 -9.04 24.86 1.25
N SER A 328 -10.09 24.04 1.40
CA SER A 328 -9.97 22.58 1.20
C SER A 328 -9.40 22.21 -0.17
N HIS A 329 -9.82 22.89 -1.25
CA HIS A 329 -9.28 22.66 -2.60
C HIS A 329 -7.79 22.97 -2.74
N ILE A 330 -7.21 23.81 -1.87
CA ILE A 330 -5.75 24.07 -1.88
C ILE A 330 -5.02 22.86 -1.31
N ARG A 331 -5.53 22.29 -0.23
CA ARG A 331 -4.97 21.08 0.37
C ARG A 331 -5.24 19.83 -0.48
N GLY A 332 -6.47 19.72 -1.02
CA GLY A 332 -6.86 18.67 -1.97
C GLY A 332 -5.97 18.65 -3.19
N GLY A 333 -5.82 19.79 -3.88
CA GLY A 333 -4.93 19.89 -5.04
C GLY A 333 -3.47 19.58 -4.71
N SER A 334 -3.00 19.92 -3.50
CA SER A 334 -1.66 19.54 -3.05
C SER A 334 -1.54 18.04 -2.80
N ALA A 335 -2.56 17.39 -2.23
CA ALA A 335 -2.59 15.95 -2.01
C ALA A 335 -2.68 15.19 -3.35
N TRP A 336 -3.48 15.66 -4.30
CA TRP A 336 -3.54 15.13 -5.66
C TRP A 336 -2.20 15.22 -6.40
N GLN A 337 -1.48 16.33 -6.24
CA GLN A 337 -0.12 16.48 -6.81
C GLN A 337 0.85 15.47 -6.22
N ALA A 338 0.83 15.28 -4.90
CA ALA A 338 1.68 14.32 -4.22
C ALA A 338 1.30 12.87 -4.60
N TRP A 339 0.00 12.56 -4.74
CA TRP A 339 -0.47 11.28 -5.24
C TRP A 339 0.01 10.99 -6.66
N ALA A 340 -0.05 11.98 -7.56
CA ALA A 340 0.40 11.80 -8.93
C ALA A 340 1.91 11.54 -9.00
N ALA A 341 2.70 12.23 -8.19
CA ALA A 341 4.13 11.98 -8.08
C ALA A 341 4.42 10.57 -7.51
N LEU A 342 3.67 10.13 -6.50
CA LEU A 342 3.77 8.77 -5.97
C LEU A 342 3.43 7.73 -7.04
N ARG A 343 2.30 7.88 -7.74
CA ARG A 343 1.89 6.98 -8.83
C ARG A 343 2.99 6.84 -9.88
N ASP A 344 3.56 7.94 -10.34
CA ASP A 344 4.58 7.93 -11.38
C ASP A 344 5.87 7.23 -10.92
N ASN A 345 6.29 7.45 -9.67
CA ASN A 345 7.44 6.74 -9.09
C ASN A 345 7.16 5.24 -8.92
N VAL A 346 5.96 4.86 -8.48
CA VAL A 346 5.57 3.44 -8.36
C VAL A 346 5.55 2.76 -9.72
N LEU A 347 5.02 3.43 -10.76
CA LEU A 347 5.00 2.88 -12.12
C LEU A 347 6.42 2.65 -12.67
N VAL A 348 7.37 3.54 -12.39
CA VAL A 348 8.77 3.30 -12.74
C VAL A 348 9.31 2.10 -11.96
N GLN A 349 9.09 2.04 -10.67
CA GLN A 349 9.62 1.01 -9.80
C GLN A 349 9.14 -0.40 -10.20
N ILE A 350 7.83 -0.60 -10.39
CA ILE A 350 7.26 -1.92 -10.71
C ILE A 350 7.53 -2.39 -12.15
N ASN A 351 8.09 -1.53 -13.00
CA ASN A 351 8.38 -1.77 -14.41
C ASN A 351 9.88 -1.66 -14.74
N SER A 352 10.74 -1.78 -13.73
CA SER A 352 12.18 -1.62 -13.86
C SER A 352 12.93 -2.88 -13.45
N GLY A 353 14.16 -2.99 -13.94
CA GLY A 353 15.13 -3.97 -13.47
C GLY A 353 15.80 -3.49 -12.19
N GLU A 354 15.32 -3.94 -11.04
CA GLU A 354 15.82 -3.57 -9.71
C GLU A 354 16.92 -4.51 -9.17
N GLN A 355 17.44 -5.38 -10.00
CA GLN A 355 18.32 -6.45 -9.56
C GLN A 355 19.78 -6.01 -9.42
N ASN A 356 20.47 -6.71 -8.55
CA ASN A 356 21.92 -6.67 -8.44
C ASN A 356 22.48 -8.12 -8.53
N PRO A 357 23.18 -8.44 -9.62
CA PRO A 357 23.64 -7.59 -10.71
C PRO A 357 22.55 -7.30 -11.76
N VAL A 358 22.71 -6.23 -12.52
CA VAL A 358 21.93 -5.94 -13.73
C VAL A 358 22.56 -6.65 -14.94
N ILE A 359 21.70 -7.14 -15.84
CA ILE A 359 22.09 -7.77 -17.10
C ILE A 359 21.76 -6.82 -18.25
N LEU A 360 22.78 -6.34 -18.93
CA LEU A 360 22.66 -5.49 -20.10
C LEU A 360 22.87 -6.35 -21.35
N LEU A 361 21.77 -6.91 -21.85
CA LEU A 361 21.77 -7.76 -23.06
C LEU A 361 22.17 -6.91 -24.29
N ASP A 362 23.01 -7.50 -25.14
CA ASP A 362 23.46 -6.93 -26.40
C ASP A 362 24.19 -5.57 -26.30
N ALA A 363 24.46 -5.10 -25.06
CA ALA A 363 25.23 -3.89 -24.84
C ALA A 363 26.71 -4.10 -25.23
N SER A 364 27.28 -3.10 -25.90
CA SER A 364 28.62 -3.14 -26.45
C SER A 364 29.51 -2.01 -25.92
N PRO A 365 30.86 -2.16 -25.99
CA PRO A 365 31.77 -1.08 -25.61
C PRO A 365 31.61 0.22 -26.43
N SER A 366 30.93 0.15 -27.58
CA SER A 366 30.68 1.31 -28.44
C SER A 366 29.45 2.13 -28.06
N ASP A 367 28.58 1.62 -27.16
CA ASP A 367 27.30 2.26 -26.85
C ASP A 367 27.48 3.51 -25.99
N SER A 368 28.51 3.50 -25.11
CA SER A 368 28.86 4.68 -24.33
C SER A 368 30.35 4.68 -23.94
N TRP A 369 30.89 5.85 -23.65
CA TRP A 369 32.33 6.02 -23.40
C TRP A 369 32.80 5.25 -22.15
N GLU A 370 31.97 5.15 -21.11
CA GLU A 370 32.32 4.47 -19.87
C GLU A 370 32.42 2.96 -20.07
N LEU A 371 31.55 2.35 -20.90
CA LEU A 371 31.57 0.90 -21.20
C LEU A 371 32.87 0.47 -21.89
N ALA A 372 33.52 1.37 -22.64
CA ALA A 372 34.80 1.11 -23.30
C ALA A 372 36.01 1.19 -22.34
N THR A 373 35.84 1.64 -21.11
CA THR A 373 36.96 1.78 -20.18
C THR A 373 37.44 0.43 -19.65
N PRO A 374 38.73 0.30 -19.28
CA PRO A 374 39.24 -0.95 -18.69
C PRO A 374 38.48 -1.42 -17.44
N GLN A 375 37.87 -0.49 -16.71
CA GLN A 375 37.10 -0.82 -15.52
C GLN A 375 35.82 -1.56 -15.87
N PHE A 376 35.07 -1.14 -16.88
CA PHE A 376 33.83 -1.78 -17.30
C PHE A 376 34.09 -3.04 -18.14
N MET A 377 35.14 -3.04 -18.95
CA MET A 377 35.55 -4.21 -19.77
C MET A 377 35.79 -5.50 -18.96
N LYS A 378 36.00 -5.40 -17.65
CA LYS A 378 36.10 -6.58 -16.76
C LYS A 378 34.77 -7.36 -16.65
N TYR A 379 33.66 -6.70 -16.92
CA TYR A 379 32.30 -7.24 -16.80
C TYR A 379 31.66 -7.50 -18.16
N TYR A 380 32.40 -7.27 -19.24
CA TYR A 380 31.95 -7.52 -20.59
C TYR A 380 32.04 -9.02 -20.93
N VAL A 381 30.92 -9.60 -21.31
CA VAL A 381 30.79 -10.93 -21.83
C VAL A 381 30.84 -10.84 -23.34
N LYS A 382 31.87 -11.44 -23.95
CA LYS A 382 32.14 -11.28 -25.40
C LYS A 382 31.16 -12.06 -26.26
N GLY A 383 30.59 -13.10 -25.69
CA GLY A 383 29.70 -14.01 -26.38
C GLY A 383 30.40 -15.24 -26.91
N GLY A 384 29.76 -16.39 -26.72
CA GLY A 384 30.29 -17.68 -27.09
C GLY A 384 29.18 -18.73 -27.19
N PRO A 385 29.53 -20.03 -27.14
CA PRO A 385 28.56 -21.11 -27.35
C PRO A 385 27.39 -21.12 -26.36
N ALA A 386 27.63 -20.76 -25.07
CA ALA A 386 26.61 -20.82 -24.05
C ALA A 386 25.56 -19.67 -24.17
N SER A 387 25.95 -18.56 -24.80
CA SER A 387 25.05 -17.42 -25.09
C SER A 387 24.61 -17.37 -26.56
N HIS A 388 24.87 -18.42 -27.35
CA HIS A 388 24.60 -18.44 -28.80
C HIS A 388 25.23 -17.24 -29.55
N GLY A 389 26.38 -16.75 -29.06
CA GLY A 389 27.08 -15.60 -29.62
C GLY A 389 26.58 -14.25 -29.09
N ARG A 390 25.58 -14.22 -28.22
CA ARG A 390 25.08 -12.99 -27.59
C ARG A 390 26.10 -12.44 -26.60
N HIS A 391 26.31 -11.14 -26.64
CA HIS A 391 27.25 -10.42 -25.79
C HIS A 391 26.50 -9.44 -24.86
N GLY A 392 27.21 -8.80 -23.95
CA GLY A 392 26.64 -7.82 -23.05
C GLY A 392 27.46 -7.59 -21.79
N TYR A 393 26.87 -6.94 -20.82
CA TYR A 393 27.49 -6.70 -19.52
C TYR A 393 26.66 -7.29 -18.39
N ILE A 394 27.35 -7.75 -17.34
CA ILE A 394 26.70 -8.10 -16.07
C ILE A 394 27.38 -7.31 -14.96
N ILE A 395 26.71 -6.30 -14.46
CA ILE A 395 27.30 -5.25 -13.63
C ILE A 395 26.59 -5.19 -12.27
N SER A 396 27.37 -5.12 -11.18
CA SER A 396 26.82 -4.82 -9.86
C SER A 396 26.34 -3.36 -9.79
N THR A 397 25.13 -3.15 -9.25
CA THR A 397 24.44 -1.86 -9.21
C THR A 397 23.78 -1.61 -7.86
N ALA A 398 23.27 -0.39 -7.68
CA ALA A 398 22.40 0.00 -6.58
C ALA A 398 20.91 0.10 -6.97
N ASN A 399 20.50 -0.52 -8.09
CA ASN A 399 19.12 -0.45 -8.59
C ASN A 399 18.09 -1.08 -7.61
N TRP A 400 18.55 -1.83 -6.63
CA TRP A 400 17.75 -2.37 -5.55
C TRP A 400 17.26 -1.31 -4.55
N ASP A 401 17.82 -0.09 -4.56
CA ASP A 401 17.41 0.99 -3.64
C ASP A 401 16.15 1.72 -4.17
N PRO A 402 14.97 1.54 -3.54
CA PRO A 402 13.71 2.15 -3.99
C PRO A 402 13.51 3.58 -3.45
N TYR A 403 14.57 4.29 -3.11
CA TYR A 403 14.51 5.57 -2.41
C TYR A 403 13.63 6.64 -3.11
N PRO A 404 13.63 6.78 -4.46
CA PRO A 404 12.75 7.73 -5.14
C PRO A 404 11.26 7.47 -4.85
N MET A 405 10.82 6.21 -4.94
CA MET A 405 9.45 5.81 -4.59
C MET A 405 9.17 6.03 -3.11
N THR A 406 10.12 5.66 -2.25
CA THR A 406 9.96 5.73 -0.80
C THR A 406 9.81 7.18 -0.32
N ASN A 407 10.56 8.12 -0.91
CA ASN A 407 10.42 9.54 -0.65
C ASN A 407 9.05 10.08 -1.10
N ALA A 408 8.55 9.63 -2.24
CA ALA A 408 7.23 9.99 -2.74
C ALA A 408 6.10 9.46 -1.84
N ILE A 409 6.26 8.26 -1.25
CA ILE A 409 5.32 7.71 -0.26
C ILE A 409 5.20 8.64 0.95
N GLU A 410 6.30 9.08 1.54
CA GLU A 410 6.27 9.99 2.69
C GLU A 410 5.63 11.33 2.35
N ALA A 411 6.02 11.93 1.21
CA ALA A 411 5.45 13.20 0.76
C ALA A 411 3.92 13.11 0.59
N TYR A 412 3.43 12.01 0.01
CA TYR A 412 2.00 11.77 -0.14
C TYR A 412 1.30 11.58 1.20
N THR A 413 1.86 10.75 2.09
CA THR A 413 1.30 10.49 3.42
C THR A 413 1.12 11.78 4.23
N ILE A 414 2.12 12.65 4.21
CA ILE A 414 2.06 13.97 4.87
C ILE A 414 1.02 14.88 4.20
N ALA A 415 0.93 14.86 2.87
CA ALA A 415 -0.04 15.67 2.13
C ALA A 415 -1.48 15.24 2.45
N MET A 416 -1.75 13.93 2.54
CA MET A 416 -3.05 13.38 2.96
C MET A 416 -3.42 13.83 4.37
N ALA A 417 -2.54 13.66 5.35
CA ALA A 417 -2.80 14.11 6.72
C ALA A 417 -3.07 15.61 6.80
N ASN A 418 -2.42 16.43 5.96
CA ASN A 418 -2.72 17.86 5.88
C ASN A 418 -4.09 18.16 5.24
N LEU A 419 -4.58 17.32 4.33
CA LEU A 419 -5.95 17.39 3.83
C LEU A 419 -6.95 16.96 4.93
N ASP A 420 -6.64 15.89 5.66
CA ASP A 420 -7.46 15.38 6.76
C ASP A 420 -7.65 16.40 7.89
N ALA A 421 -6.67 17.29 8.10
CA ALA A 421 -6.86 18.44 9.01
C ALA A 421 -8.03 19.33 8.58
N ALA A 422 -8.23 19.54 7.28
CA ALA A 422 -9.36 20.28 6.77
C ALA A 422 -10.67 19.47 6.89
N VAL A 423 -10.62 18.15 6.67
CA VAL A 423 -11.76 17.24 6.86
C VAL A 423 -12.24 17.30 8.32
N ALA A 424 -11.34 17.06 9.27
CA ALA A 424 -11.66 17.11 10.71
C ALA A 424 -12.30 18.47 11.11
N GLN A 425 -11.76 19.58 10.58
CA GLN A 425 -12.32 20.90 10.86
C GLN A 425 -13.66 21.17 10.17
N ARG A 426 -13.97 20.54 9.03
CA ARG A 426 -15.31 20.59 8.44
C ARG A 426 -16.32 19.91 9.34
N ILE A 427 -16.03 18.70 9.81
CA ILE A 427 -16.89 17.97 10.77
C ILE A 427 -17.11 18.80 12.03
N GLU A 428 -16.06 19.40 12.58
CA GLU A 428 -16.10 20.27 13.76
C GLU A 428 -17.07 21.45 13.55
N ARG A 429 -17.00 22.12 12.38
CA ARG A 429 -17.90 23.25 12.07
C ARG A 429 -19.37 22.84 12.05
N PHE A 430 -19.68 21.64 11.60
CA PHE A 430 -21.04 21.12 11.63
C PHE A 430 -21.51 20.70 13.03
N SER A 431 -20.60 20.28 13.89
CA SER A 431 -20.90 19.82 15.25
C SER A 431 -21.13 20.97 16.21
N ASP A 432 -20.57 22.16 15.95
CA ASP A 432 -20.72 23.34 16.79
C ASP A 432 -22.09 23.98 16.62
N ARG A 433 -22.95 23.84 17.63
CA ARG A 433 -24.34 24.29 17.58
C ARG A 433 -24.51 25.83 17.57
N GLY A 434 -23.59 26.55 18.17
CA GLY A 434 -23.68 28.02 18.29
C GLY A 434 -23.07 28.72 17.06
N PRO A 435 -21.76 28.64 16.84
CA PRO A 435 -21.10 29.27 15.70
C PRO A 435 -21.56 28.72 14.34
N THR A 436 -21.83 27.42 14.23
CA THR A 436 -22.32 26.82 12.98
C THR A 436 -23.67 27.39 12.57
N ALA A 437 -24.61 27.53 13.54
CA ALA A 437 -25.89 28.16 13.27
C ALA A 437 -25.72 29.61 12.80
N PHE A 438 -24.76 30.33 13.35
CA PHE A 438 -24.44 31.69 12.92
C PHE A 438 -23.93 31.72 11.47
N PHE A 439 -23.01 30.83 11.12
CA PHE A 439 -22.39 30.78 9.78
C PHE A 439 -23.32 30.24 8.70
N THR A 440 -24.16 29.26 9.00
CA THR A 440 -25.02 28.62 7.98
C THR A 440 -26.32 29.39 7.75
N GLY A 441 -26.71 30.32 8.65
CA GLY A 441 -28.03 30.94 8.63
C GLY A 441 -29.16 29.92 8.78
N ILE A 442 -28.87 28.70 9.21
CA ILE A 442 -29.84 27.66 9.53
C ILE A 442 -29.71 27.26 10.98
N TYR A 443 -30.84 27.21 11.62
CA TYR A 443 -30.94 26.68 12.95
C TYR A 443 -31.72 25.38 12.89
N PRO A 444 -31.17 24.25 13.39
CA PRO A 444 -31.92 22.99 13.48
C PRO A 444 -33.28 23.17 14.16
N LYS A 445 -33.41 24.16 15.05
CA LYS A 445 -34.70 24.57 15.67
C LYS A 445 -35.78 25.03 14.67
N ASP A 446 -35.41 25.40 13.47
CA ASP A 446 -36.36 25.81 12.42
C ASP A 446 -37.04 24.59 11.78
N VAL A 447 -36.47 23.40 11.99
CA VAL A 447 -36.92 22.12 11.43
C VAL A 447 -37.23 21.09 12.50
N LEU A 448 -36.55 21.16 13.64
CA LEU A 448 -36.68 20.26 14.78
C LEU A 448 -37.29 20.97 15.98
N THR A 449 -38.16 20.30 16.73
CA THR A 449 -38.66 20.78 18.00
C THR A 449 -37.53 20.90 19.04
N PRO A 450 -37.70 21.75 20.09
CA PRO A 450 -36.71 21.82 21.18
C PRO A 450 -36.44 20.46 21.85
N GLU A 451 -37.45 19.60 21.92
CA GLU A 451 -37.32 18.26 22.48
C GLU A 451 -36.50 17.36 21.55
N GLN A 452 -36.80 17.32 20.24
CA GLN A 452 -36.03 16.60 19.24
C GLN A 452 -34.58 17.07 19.21
N LEU A 453 -34.32 18.38 19.35
CA LEU A 453 -32.97 18.94 19.47
C LEU A 453 -32.22 18.43 20.71
N ARG A 454 -32.91 18.38 21.87
CA ARG A 454 -32.27 17.85 23.09
C ARG A 454 -32.00 16.35 23.02
N ARG A 455 -32.86 15.59 22.33
CA ARG A 455 -32.76 14.14 22.15
C ARG A 455 -31.96 13.74 20.90
N SER A 456 -31.50 14.70 20.11
CA SER A 456 -30.67 14.44 18.93
C SER A 456 -29.19 14.43 19.34
N PRO A 457 -28.64 13.30 19.77
CA PRO A 457 -27.22 13.20 20.09
C PRO A 457 -26.35 13.24 18.83
N ALA A 458 -26.98 13.13 17.67
CA ALA A 458 -26.38 12.87 16.37
C ALA A 458 -25.21 13.76 15.96
N MET A 459 -25.03 14.89 16.65
CA MET A 459 -23.96 15.83 16.37
C MET A 459 -22.86 15.85 17.44
N LEU A 460 -23.05 15.15 18.57
CA LEU A 460 -22.06 15.10 19.66
C LEU A 460 -21.33 13.76 19.74
N GLU A 461 -21.99 12.66 19.40
CA GLU A 461 -21.37 11.34 19.43
C GLU A 461 -20.17 11.18 18.45
N PRO A 462 -20.23 11.71 17.21
CA PRO A 462 -19.08 11.62 16.31
C PRO A 462 -17.85 12.40 16.80
N TYR A 463 -18.01 13.40 17.66
CA TYR A 463 -16.93 14.30 18.04
C TYR A 463 -15.71 13.57 18.59
N PHE A 464 -15.89 12.72 19.59
CA PHE A 464 -14.79 11.96 20.17
C PHE A 464 -14.23 10.94 19.18
N ALA A 465 -15.10 10.30 18.40
CA ALA A 465 -14.69 9.27 17.45
C ALA A 465 -13.82 9.84 16.32
N PHE A 466 -14.26 10.90 15.64
CA PHE A 466 -13.46 11.46 14.55
C PHE A 466 -12.21 12.18 15.04
N MET A 467 -12.20 12.75 16.25
CA MET A 467 -11.02 13.35 16.83
C MET A 467 -9.98 12.31 17.24
N ASP A 468 -10.41 11.13 17.67
CA ASP A 468 -9.52 10.00 17.96
C ASP A 468 -8.87 9.48 16.67
N VAL A 469 -9.66 9.24 15.62
CA VAL A 469 -9.14 8.91 14.29
C VAL A 469 -8.17 9.96 13.76
N TRP A 470 -8.49 11.25 13.95
CA TRP A 470 -7.60 12.34 13.56
C TRP A 470 -6.27 12.33 14.34
N ALA A 471 -6.30 11.99 15.62
CA ALA A 471 -5.09 11.88 16.44
C ALA A 471 -4.19 10.73 15.94
N GLU A 472 -4.75 9.59 15.53
CA GLU A 472 -4.01 8.49 14.92
C GLU A 472 -3.38 8.91 13.57
N ILE A 473 -4.13 9.60 12.71
CA ILE A 473 -3.60 10.15 11.44
C ILE A 473 -2.39 11.05 11.72
N GLN A 474 -2.48 11.95 12.70
CA GLN A 474 -1.37 12.83 13.07
C GLN A 474 -0.14 12.05 13.53
N ASN A 475 -0.34 10.99 14.31
CA ASN A 475 0.76 10.11 14.76
C ASN A 475 1.41 9.39 13.59
N ASP A 476 0.62 8.83 12.67
CA ASP A 476 1.13 7.98 11.60
C ASP A 476 1.73 8.76 10.42
N ALA A 477 1.40 10.05 10.30
CA ALA A 477 1.91 10.92 9.24
C ALA A 477 3.28 11.56 9.53
N HIS A 478 3.88 11.31 10.70
CA HIS A 478 5.25 11.79 10.95
C HIS A 478 6.23 11.13 9.99
N ALA A 479 7.16 11.92 9.46
CA ALA A 479 8.25 11.38 8.66
C ALA A 479 9.05 10.35 9.47
N VAL A 480 9.44 9.27 8.81
CA VAL A 480 10.35 8.29 9.41
C VAL A 480 11.75 8.89 9.40
N ALA A 481 12.42 8.89 10.57
CA ALA A 481 13.77 9.41 10.67
C ALA A 481 14.71 8.65 9.72
N ALA A 482 15.54 9.40 9.00
CA ALA A 482 16.60 8.83 8.18
C ALA A 482 17.73 8.38 9.10
N GLU A 483 17.76 7.09 9.41
CA GLU A 483 18.84 6.48 10.18
C GLU A 483 19.47 5.37 9.35
N GLY A 484 20.79 5.43 9.19
CA GLY A 484 21.55 4.34 8.60
C GLY A 484 22.03 3.40 9.70
N ASN A 485 21.79 2.11 9.52
CA ASN A 485 22.34 1.06 10.37
C ASN A 485 23.19 0.14 9.51
N ALA A 486 24.46 0.01 9.85
CA ALA A 486 25.33 -0.91 9.14
C ALA A 486 24.97 -2.36 9.49
N THR A 487 24.39 -3.07 8.52
CA THR A 487 24.13 -4.51 8.59
C THR A 487 25.07 -5.29 7.68
N ASP A 488 25.03 -6.61 7.71
CA ASP A 488 25.89 -7.50 6.90
C ASP A 488 27.38 -7.09 6.92
N PHE A 489 27.91 -6.85 8.13
CA PHE A 489 29.31 -6.41 8.36
C PHE A 489 29.65 -5.06 7.67
N GLY A 490 28.68 -4.14 7.62
CA GLY A 490 28.86 -2.82 7.04
C GLY A 490 28.77 -2.76 5.52
N VAL A 491 28.22 -3.80 4.90
CA VAL A 491 27.96 -3.82 3.45
C VAL A 491 26.64 -3.16 3.10
N ALA A 492 25.60 -3.41 3.92
CA ALA A 492 24.33 -2.74 3.85
C ALA A 492 24.31 -1.63 4.92
N ASP A 493 24.55 -0.39 4.52
CA ASP A 493 24.73 0.77 5.41
C ASP A 493 23.77 1.94 5.08
N LEU A 494 22.90 1.77 4.08
CA LEU A 494 21.78 2.64 3.76
C LEU A 494 20.47 1.84 3.79
N GLU A 495 19.41 2.47 4.28
CA GLU A 495 18.09 1.85 4.42
C GLU A 495 17.00 2.80 3.91
N ALA A 496 16.19 2.35 2.97
CA ALA A 496 15.07 3.13 2.44
C ALA A 496 13.83 3.06 3.32
N LEU A 497 13.70 2.01 4.15
CA LEU A 497 12.55 1.72 5.02
C LEU A 497 11.21 1.68 4.28
N SER A 498 11.23 1.30 3.00
CA SER A 498 10.11 1.36 2.06
C SER A 498 8.87 0.63 2.57
N ARG A 499 9.03 -0.59 3.11
CA ARG A 499 7.92 -1.34 3.71
C ARG A 499 7.26 -0.57 4.86
N LEU A 500 8.06 0.00 5.78
CA LEU A 500 7.53 0.72 6.94
C LEU A 500 6.73 1.95 6.50
N LYS A 501 7.31 2.74 5.59
CA LYS A 501 6.69 3.97 5.06
C LYS A 501 5.42 3.67 4.28
N ALA A 502 5.43 2.66 3.41
CA ALA A 502 4.25 2.25 2.65
C ALA A 502 3.14 1.68 3.55
N THR A 503 3.49 0.92 4.60
CA THR A 503 2.51 0.44 5.59
C THR A 503 1.83 1.60 6.31
N ARG A 504 2.59 2.59 6.77
CA ARG A 504 2.05 3.80 7.42
C ARG A 504 1.19 4.62 6.46
N GLY A 505 1.63 4.80 5.21
CA GLY A 505 0.84 5.49 4.18
C GLY A 505 -0.52 4.82 3.94
N ARG A 506 -0.55 3.49 3.85
CA ARG A 506 -1.81 2.73 3.73
C ARG A 506 -2.70 2.87 4.96
N GLN A 507 -2.10 2.89 6.15
CA GLN A 507 -2.82 3.10 7.40
C GLN A 507 -3.45 4.50 7.45
N VAL A 508 -2.71 5.55 7.07
CA VAL A 508 -3.25 6.91 6.96
C VAL A 508 -4.42 6.97 5.97
N VAL A 509 -4.32 6.34 4.80
CA VAL A 509 -5.43 6.32 3.82
C VAL A 509 -6.67 5.61 4.36
N ASP A 510 -6.50 4.49 5.08
CA ASP A 510 -7.64 3.81 5.70
C ASP A 510 -8.29 4.65 6.81
N LEU A 511 -7.49 5.30 7.65
CA LEU A 511 -7.95 6.25 8.66
C LEU A 511 -8.64 7.48 8.03
N THR A 512 -8.13 7.96 6.88
CA THR A 512 -8.81 9.00 6.08
C THR A 512 -10.22 8.57 5.69
N LEU A 513 -10.40 7.34 5.21
CA LEU A 513 -11.74 6.82 4.87
C LEU A 513 -12.64 6.70 6.10
N GLN A 514 -12.09 6.36 7.27
CA GLN A 514 -12.84 6.37 8.52
C GLN A 514 -13.25 7.80 8.92
N LEU A 515 -12.35 8.78 8.78
CA LEU A 515 -12.65 10.19 9.03
C LEU A 515 -13.72 10.72 8.07
N LEU A 516 -13.58 10.37 6.77
CA LEU A 516 -14.55 10.72 5.73
C LEU A 516 -15.94 10.09 5.95
N ALA A 517 -16.01 8.94 6.62
CA ALA A 517 -17.30 8.35 7.01
C ALA A 517 -18.08 9.28 7.94
N TYR A 518 -17.41 9.90 8.90
CA TYR A 518 -18.04 10.89 9.78
C TYR A 518 -18.34 12.20 9.05
N ASP A 519 -17.48 12.64 8.15
CA ASP A 519 -17.72 13.81 7.31
C ASP A 519 -18.96 13.62 6.41
N LEU A 520 -19.07 12.45 5.76
CA LEU A 520 -20.21 12.08 4.93
C LEU A 520 -21.53 12.03 5.74
N LEU A 521 -21.50 11.45 6.94
CA LEU A 521 -22.66 11.43 7.84
C LEU A 521 -23.11 12.84 8.18
N THR A 522 -22.17 13.71 8.50
CA THR A 522 -22.42 15.10 8.88
C THR A 522 -22.93 15.91 7.69
N ALA A 523 -22.27 15.81 6.54
CA ALA A 523 -22.70 16.47 5.30
C ALA A 523 -24.12 16.06 4.89
N THR A 524 -24.40 14.76 4.90
CA THR A 524 -25.75 14.25 4.54
C THR A 524 -26.83 14.69 5.52
N TYR A 525 -26.54 14.75 6.81
CA TYR A 525 -27.48 15.28 7.80
C TYR A 525 -27.86 16.74 7.50
N TRP A 526 -26.90 17.59 7.18
CA TRP A 526 -27.17 18.99 6.85
C TRP A 526 -27.87 19.15 5.50
N LEU A 527 -27.63 18.25 4.53
CA LEU A 527 -28.45 18.22 3.31
C LEU A 527 -29.90 17.88 3.60
N ASP A 528 -30.19 16.94 4.52
CA ASP A 528 -31.55 16.64 4.97
C ASP A 528 -32.21 17.85 5.62
N VAL A 529 -31.50 18.53 6.53
CA VAL A 529 -31.99 19.77 7.17
C VAL A 529 -32.28 20.84 6.11
N ARG A 530 -31.39 21.03 5.12
CA ARG A 530 -31.59 21.97 4.02
C ARG A 530 -32.81 21.62 3.17
N LYS A 531 -33.02 20.35 2.89
CA LYS A 531 -34.15 19.86 2.11
C LYS A 531 -35.46 19.96 2.89
N ALA A 532 -35.45 19.70 4.20
CA ALA A 532 -36.60 19.87 5.06
C ALA A 532 -37.01 21.35 5.20
N GLN A 533 -36.02 22.26 5.25
CA GLN A 533 -36.26 23.72 5.29
C GLN A 533 -36.86 24.24 3.97
N ASP A 534 -36.44 23.71 2.84
CA ASP A 534 -36.93 24.05 1.53
C ASP A 534 -36.96 22.82 0.62
N PRO A 535 -38.10 22.13 0.46
CA PRO A 535 -38.25 20.96 -0.38
C PRO A 535 -37.90 21.20 -1.87
N GLY A 536 -38.00 22.43 -2.35
CA GLY A 536 -37.67 22.84 -3.70
C GLY A 536 -36.18 23.00 -3.96
N ARG A 537 -35.35 23.06 -2.91
CA ARG A 537 -33.92 23.35 -3.00
C ARG A 537 -33.18 22.33 -3.84
N GLN A 538 -32.39 22.81 -4.79
CA GLN A 538 -31.64 21.96 -5.71
C GLN A 538 -30.20 21.75 -5.21
N PHE A 539 -29.78 20.50 -5.08
CA PHE A 539 -28.40 20.11 -4.94
C PHE A 539 -27.88 19.64 -6.31
N ALA A 540 -26.59 19.74 -6.56
CA ALA A 540 -26.03 19.24 -7.82
C ALA A 540 -26.18 17.71 -7.95
N ALA A 541 -26.05 17.18 -9.20
CA ALA A 541 -26.36 15.79 -9.51
C ALA A 541 -25.53 14.78 -8.71
N GLY A 542 -24.19 14.94 -8.70
CA GLY A 542 -23.28 14.04 -7.97
C GLY A 542 -23.54 13.99 -6.47
N PRO A 543 -23.51 15.13 -5.76
CA PRO A 543 -23.89 15.22 -4.35
C PRO A 543 -25.27 14.65 -4.04
N THR A 544 -26.28 14.89 -4.88
CA THR A 544 -27.63 14.32 -4.72
C THR A 544 -27.62 12.81 -4.83
N ALA A 545 -26.88 12.26 -5.77
CA ALA A 545 -26.79 10.81 -5.96
C ALA A 545 -26.10 10.13 -4.80
N ALA A 546 -24.97 10.67 -4.29
CA ALA A 546 -24.24 10.16 -3.14
C ALA A 546 -25.10 10.23 -1.85
N TRP A 547 -25.72 11.39 -1.60
CA TRP A 547 -26.66 11.56 -0.49
C TRP A 547 -27.80 10.53 -0.54
N SER A 548 -28.45 10.38 -1.71
CA SER A 548 -29.56 9.43 -1.88
C SER A 548 -29.10 7.96 -1.70
N ALA A 549 -27.90 7.62 -2.15
CA ALA A 549 -27.35 6.29 -2.00
C ALA A 549 -27.06 5.94 -0.54
N LEU A 550 -26.45 6.85 0.22
CA LEU A 550 -26.22 6.64 1.65
C LEU A 550 -27.56 6.52 2.41
N ARG A 551 -28.56 7.34 2.07
CA ARG A 551 -29.88 7.31 2.74
C ARG A 551 -30.66 6.01 2.51
N LYS A 552 -30.33 5.22 1.50
CA LYS A 552 -30.85 3.84 1.38
C LYS A 552 -30.28 2.90 2.42
N LYS A 553 -29.05 3.13 2.87
CA LYS A 553 -28.40 2.34 3.94
C LYS A 553 -28.69 2.91 5.34
N ILE A 554 -28.71 4.24 5.46
CA ILE A 554 -28.94 4.98 6.70
C ILE A 554 -30.11 5.96 6.48
N PRO A 555 -31.38 5.55 6.65
CA PRO A 555 -32.53 6.43 6.46
C PRO A 555 -32.50 7.64 7.40
N TRP A 556 -32.75 8.83 6.86
CA TRP A 556 -32.92 10.00 7.70
C TRP A 556 -34.26 9.98 8.42
N GLN A 557 -34.23 10.22 9.72
CA GLN A 557 -35.40 10.36 10.56
C GLN A 557 -35.33 11.70 11.30
N GLN A 558 -36.37 12.50 11.13
CA GLN A 558 -36.50 13.78 11.84
C GLN A 558 -36.67 13.53 13.35
N ASP A 559 -37.46 12.52 13.70
CA ASP A 559 -37.61 12.08 15.09
C ASP A 559 -36.41 11.23 15.50
N PRO A 560 -35.62 11.65 16.49
CA PRO A 560 -34.48 10.86 16.98
C PRO A 560 -34.85 9.45 17.46
N ASP A 561 -36.07 9.26 18.02
CA ASP A 561 -36.51 7.96 18.52
C ASP A 561 -36.88 6.97 17.40
N ALA A 562 -37.15 7.47 16.19
CA ALA A 562 -37.42 6.64 15.01
C ALA A 562 -36.15 6.22 14.27
N ARG A 563 -34.97 6.63 14.73
CA ARG A 563 -33.70 6.29 14.08
C ARG A 563 -33.36 4.82 14.33
N PRO A 564 -32.88 4.12 13.30
CA PRO A 564 -32.41 2.75 13.49
C PRO A 564 -31.20 2.71 14.44
N ASP A 565 -31.18 1.69 15.30
CA ASP A 565 -30.03 1.40 16.18
C ASP A 565 -28.97 0.61 15.40
N ILE A 566 -28.09 1.33 14.72
CA ILE A 566 -27.01 0.80 13.89
C ILE A 566 -25.71 1.57 14.14
N PRO A 567 -24.53 0.95 13.92
CA PRO A 567 -23.24 1.64 14.05
C PRO A 567 -23.00 2.54 12.83
N TYR A 568 -23.54 3.75 12.84
CA TYR A 568 -23.54 4.69 11.70
C TYR A 568 -22.16 4.90 11.07
N GLY A 569 -21.12 5.10 11.89
CA GLY A 569 -19.75 5.27 11.40
C GLY A 569 -19.26 4.06 10.63
N ALA A 570 -19.48 2.84 11.15
CA ALA A 570 -19.08 1.61 10.47
C ALA A 570 -19.87 1.37 9.17
N VAL A 571 -21.17 1.68 9.16
CA VAL A 571 -22.00 1.55 7.94
C VAL A 571 -21.57 2.56 6.88
N ALA A 572 -21.26 3.80 7.27
CA ALA A 572 -20.76 4.81 6.34
C ALA A 572 -19.36 4.46 5.82
N TYR A 573 -18.46 3.98 6.69
CA TYR A 573 -17.14 3.50 6.27
C TYR A 573 -17.26 2.32 5.28
N GLY A 574 -18.09 1.33 5.58
CA GLY A 574 -18.37 0.23 4.65
C GLY A 574 -18.93 0.72 3.31
N PHE A 575 -19.79 1.75 3.32
CA PHE A 575 -20.30 2.36 2.10
C PHE A 575 -19.19 2.98 1.25
N LEU A 576 -18.25 3.72 1.85
CA LEU A 576 -17.11 4.30 1.15
C LEU A 576 -16.17 3.22 0.57
N LYS A 577 -15.94 2.13 1.30
CA LYS A 577 -15.11 1.01 0.83
C LYS A 577 -15.73 0.20 -0.30
N GLU A 578 -17.05 0.04 -0.32
CA GLU A 578 -17.78 -0.77 -1.29
C GLU A 578 -18.18 0.00 -2.55
N THR A 579 -18.25 1.33 -2.49
CA THR A 579 -18.79 2.16 -3.56
C THR A 579 -17.76 3.20 -3.98
N PRO A 580 -17.23 3.15 -5.20
CA PRO A 580 -16.30 4.17 -5.66
C PRO A 580 -17.01 5.52 -5.82
N ALA A 581 -16.33 6.62 -5.47
CA ALA A 581 -16.86 7.98 -5.62
C ALA A 581 -17.21 8.30 -7.08
N THR A 582 -16.52 7.68 -8.02
CA THR A 582 -16.77 7.78 -9.47
C THR A 582 -18.14 7.26 -9.91
N ALA A 583 -18.80 6.43 -9.10
CA ALA A 583 -20.20 6.03 -9.34
C ALA A 583 -21.19 7.21 -9.25
N PHE A 584 -20.79 8.30 -8.58
CA PHE A 584 -21.62 9.49 -8.38
C PHE A 584 -21.11 10.68 -9.19
N TYR A 585 -19.80 10.72 -9.44
CA TYR A 585 -19.18 11.78 -10.20
C TYR A 585 -17.96 11.27 -10.97
N SER A 586 -18.09 11.17 -12.28
CA SER A 586 -17.03 10.75 -13.21
C SER A 586 -16.65 11.86 -14.21
N GLY A 587 -17.23 13.05 -14.08
CA GLY A 587 -17.00 14.20 -14.95
C GLY A 587 -15.86 15.12 -14.48
N GLY A 588 -15.87 16.33 -15.04
CA GLY A 588 -14.96 17.40 -14.63
C GLY A 588 -13.73 17.57 -15.53
N PRO A 589 -12.81 18.47 -15.14
CA PRO A 589 -11.61 18.76 -15.92
C PRO A 589 -10.65 17.57 -15.95
N SER A 590 -9.98 17.37 -17.08
CA SER A 590 -8.91 16.38 -17.19
C SER A 590 -7.81 16.63 -16.15
N MET A 591 -7.31 15.56 -15.55
CA MET A 591 -6.23 15.63 -14.56
C MET A 591 -4.97 16.25 -15.17
N PRO A 592 -4.27 17.14 -14.45
CA PRO A 592 -3.02 17.71 -14.92
C PRO A 592 -1.96 16.61 -15.14
N GLN A 593 -1.15 16.78 -16.17
CA GLN A 593 0.03 15.92 -16.34
C GLN A 593 1.12 16.29 -15.32
N THR A 594 1.83 15.28 -14.84
CA THR A 594 3.06 15.47 -14.06
C THR A 594 4.19 15.91 -14.99
N ASP A 595 5.10 16.75 -14.48
CA ASP A 595 6.19 17.30 -15.30
C ASP A 595 7.21 16.21 -15.74
N GLY A 596 7.09 14.98 -15.21
CA GLY A 596 7.94 13.82 -15.54
C GLY A 596 7.49 12.97 -16.74
N GLN A 597 6.26 13.12 -17.22
CA GLN A 597 5.74 12.27 -18.32
C GLN A 597 6.38 12.51 -19.69
N SER A 598 7.19 13.59 -19.85
CA SER A 598 7.95 13.80 -21.09
C SER A 598 9.15 12.85 -21.26
N ILE A 599 9.58 12.16 -20.20
CA ILE A 599 10.74 11.24 -20.24
C ILE A 599 10.35 9.86 -20.74
N ALA A 600 9.16 9.38 -20.39
CA ALA A 600 8.69 8.04 -20.82
C ALA A 600 8.36 7.97 -22.33
N SER A 601 7.95 9.08 -22.95
CA SER A 601 7.71 9.13 -24.40
C SER A 601 8.98 9.22 -25.25
N GLN A 602 10.13 9.54 -24.66
CA GLN A 602 11.42 9.60 -25.36
C GLN A 602 12.22 8.29 -25.25
N SER A 603 11.95 7.45 -24.23
CA SER A 603 12.61 6.15 -24.09
C SER A 603 12.01 5.04 -24.97
N GLY A 604 10.82 5.23 -25.54
CA GLY A 604 10.17 4.30 -26.47
C GLY A 604 10.70 4.31 -27.91
N ALA A 605 11.69 5.14 -28.23
CA ALA A 605 12.24 5.29 -29.58
C ALA A 605 13.67 4.76 -29.76
N GLN A 606 14.24 4.10 -28.72
CA GLN A 606 15.55 3.47 -28.79
C GLN A 606 15.54 2.10 -28.09
N HIS A 607 14.91 1.14 -28.73
CA HIS A 607 15.10 -0.30 -28.43
C HIS A 607 15.11 -1.11 -29.73
#